data_875856a96bd8cc4fe50902c29fe9f253
#
_entry.id   875856a96bd8cc4fe50902c29fe9f253
#
_cell.length_a   1.000
_cell.length_b   1.000
_cell.length_c   1.000
_cell.angle_alpha   90.00
_cell.angle_beta   90.00
_cell.angle_gamma   90.00
#
_symmetry.space_group_name_H-M   'P 1'
#
loop_
_entity.id
_entity.type
_entity.pdbx_description
1 polymer ?
#
loop_
_entity_poly.entity_id
_entity_poly.type
_entity_poly.pdbx_seq_one_letter_code
_entity_poly.pdbx_strand_id
1 'polypeptide(L)'
;QYMGPFAVTEDTYVIAYAVKEGFADSETSHFSYTVQEETPPVVGPGPGPDTGDTLPFTDVPQGVWYRAAVEYVYLHDLMRGVSETEFSPNTRLTRAQVAQILYNLEGKPLVSKKTTFTDVQGHWASGPIAWAEDAGVVAGYQNKTYRPENYVTREELAQMLYNYAKYKKYDLAALGDLDQFPDGDQVQGWAEDAVTWANGNGLINGFEDDTLRPQGDSTRAQAASILMNFDQNVVE
;
A
#
# COMPACT_ATOMS: atom_id res chain seq x y z
N GLN A 1 -16.63 -33.03 6.16
CA GLN A 1 -15.28 -33.59 6.30
C GLN A 1 -14.29 -32.43 6.32
N TYR A 2 -13.45 -32.34 7.38
CA TYR A 2 -12.41 -31.29 7.43
C TYR A 2 -11.42 -31.48 6.30
N MET A 3 -11.27 -30.44 5.48
CA MET A 3 -10.45 -30.46 4.26
C MET A 3 -9.14 -29.67 4.42
N GLY A 4 -8.87 -29.13 5.58
CA GLY A 4 -7.70 -28.30 5.88
C GLY A 4 -8.06 -26.94 6.44
N PRO A 5 -7.07 -26.12 6.81
CA PRO A 5 -7.30 -24.78 7.34
C PRO A 5 -8.01 -23.90 6.31
N PHE A 6 -8.97 -23.10 6.77
CA PHE A 6 -9.67 -22.09 5.98
C PHE A 6 -9.47 -20.72 6.62
N ALA A 7 -9.46 -19.68 5.77
CA ALA A 7 -9.35 -18.32 6.25
C ALA A 7 -10.71 -17.80 6.75
N VAL A 8 -10.70 -17.11 7.87
CA VAL A 8 -11.85 -16.39 8.42
C VAL A 8 -11.63 -14.91 8.14
N THR A 9 -12.43 -14.34 7.23
CA THR A 9 -12.30 -12.97 6.75
C THR A 9 -13.41 -12.04 7.24
N GLU A 10 -14.38 -12.57 7.96
CA GLU A 10 -15.49 -11.85 8.58
C GLU A 10 -15.86 -12.56 9.90
N ASP A 11 -16.62 -11.90 10.74
CA ASP A 11 -17.10 -12.50 11.99
C ASP A 11 -17.78 -13.85 11.69
N THR A 12 -17.19 -14.91 12.20
CA THR A 12 -17.57 -16.26 11.80
C THR A 12 -17.84 -17.12 13.04
N TYR A 13 -18.94 -17.84 12.98
CA TYR A 13 -19.30 -18.84 13.97
C TYR A 13 -19.05 -20.24 13.41
N VAL A 14 -18.10 -20.95 13.99
CA VAL A 14 -17.72 -22.31 13.55
C VAL A 14 -18.28 -23.34 14.52
N ILE A 15 -18.99 -24.33 13.97
CA ILE A 15 -19.44 -25.49 14.70
C ILE A 15 -18.67 -26.72 14.18
N ALA A 16 -18.01 -27.42 15.06
CA ALA A 16 -17.27 -28.64 14.74
C ALA A 16 -17.68 -29.84 15.58
N TYR A 17 -17.84 -30.98 14.94
CA TYR A 17 -18.01 -32.27 15.59
C TYR A 17 -17.33 -33.36 14.76
N ALA A 18 -16.96 -34.44 15.42
CA ALA A 18 -16.33 -35.58 14.77
C ALA A 18 -17.33 -36.70 14.56
N VAL A 19 -17.31 -37.29 13.35
CA VAL A 19 -18.12 -38.44 12.96
C VAL A 19 -17.20 -39.59 12.57
N LYS A 20 -17.43 -40.79 13.09
CA LYS A 20 -16.73 -41.98 12.67
C LYS A 20 -17.73 -43.13 12.57
N GLU A 21 -17.74 -43.82 11.44
CA GLU A 21 -18.64 -44.96 11.21
C GLU A 21 -18.52 -46.01 12.31
N GLY A 22 -19.66 -46.41 12.89
CA GLY A 22 -19.74 -47.36 14.00
C GLY A 22 -19.53 -46.77 15.41
N PHE A 23 -19.38 -45.46 15.53
CA PHE A 23 -19.27 -44.76 16.82
C PHE A 23 -20.33 -43.65 16.90
N ALA A 24 -20.69 -43.27 18.12
CA ALA A 24 -21.51 -42.10 18.34
C ALA A 24 -20.72 -40.84 17.93
N ASP A 25 -21.42 -39.85 17.37
CA ASP A 25 -20.83 -38.55 17.05
C ASP A 25 -20.29 -37.89 18.33
N SER A 26 -19.21 -37.11 18.19
CA SER A 26 -18.67 -36.36 19.32
C SER A 26 -19.62 -35.26 19.77
N GLU A 27 -19.40 -34.73 20.97
CA GLU A 27 -20.00 -33.45 21.35
C GLU A 27 -19.61 -32.36 20.34
N THR A 28 -20.54 -31.44 20.15
CA THR A 28 -20.34 -30.28 19.23
C THR A 28 -19.50 -29.23 19.93
N SER A 29 -18.42 -28.82 19.31
CA SER A 29 -17.61 -27.69 19.74
C SER A 29 -18.01 -26.43 18.97
N HIS A 30 -18.15 -25.36 19.68
CA HIS A 30 -18.57 -24.04 19.16
C HIS A 30 -17.46 -23.03 19.33
N PHE A 31 -17.11 -22.33 18.25
CA PHE A 31 -16.05 -21.31 18.24
C PHE A 31 -16.59 -20.05 17.57
N SER A 32 -16.51 -18.94 18.28
CA SER A 32 -16.75 -17.61 17.71
C SER A 32 -15.41 -16.97 17.39
N TYR A 33 -15.22 -16.61 16.16
CA TYR A 33 -14.09 -15.81 15.70
C TYR A 33 -14.62 -14.44 15.36
N THR A 34 -14.27 -13.45 16.17
CA THR A 34 -14.41 -12.04 15.80
C THR A 34 -13.13 -11.66 15.10
N VAL A 35 -13.24 -11.30 13.84
CA VAL A 35 -12.13 -10.71 13.12
C VAL A 35 -11.98 -9.29 13.71
N GLN A 36 -11.15 -9.17 14.75
CA GLN A 36 -10.64 -7.86 15.10
C GLN A 36 -9.75 -7.45 13.93
N GLU A 37 -10.27 -6.56 13.07
CA GLU A 37 -9.40 -5.74 12.26
C GLU A 37 -8.45 -5.06 13.27
N GLU A 38 -7.22 -5.59 13.39
CA GLU A 38 -6.14 -4.75 13.84
C GLU A 38 -6.10 -3.61 12.83
N THR A 39 -6.75 -2.51 13.20
CA THR A 39 -6.70 -1.31 12.37
C THR A 39 -5.23 -1.00 12.20
N PRO A 40 -4.70 -1.16 10.97
CA PRO A 40 -3.40 -0.59 10.67
C PRO A 40 -3.47 0.87 11.12
N PRO A 41 -2.36 1.51 11.55
CA PRO A 41 -2.39 2.94 11.74
C PRO A 41 -2.91 3.54 10.44
N VAL A 42 -4.16 3.69 10.45
CA VAL A 42 -5.21 3.99 9.50
C VAL A 42 -4.74 4.16 8.05
N VAL A 43 -4.56 3.05 7.37
CA VAL A 43 -4.82 2.91 5.94
C VAL A 43 -5.88 1.79 5.84
N GLY A 44 -7.11 2.07 6.16
CA GLY A 44 -8.18 1.08 6.16
C GLY A 44 -9.57 1.69 5.89
N PRO A 45 -10.60 0.90 5.52
CA PRO A 45 -11.90 1.41 5.13
C PRO A 45 -12.67 2.04 6.31
N GLY A 46 -12.74 3.41 6.33
CA GLY A 46 -13.78 4.15 7.04
C GLY A 46 -15.08 4.13 6.21
N PRO A 47 -16.21 4.63 6.68
CA PRO A 47 -17.38 4.82 5.84
C PRO A 47 -16.96 5.57 4.57
N GLY A 48 -17.37 5.06 3.41
CA GLY A 48 -17.15 5.74 2.13
C GLY A 48 -17.62 7.19 2.23
N PRO A 49 -17.08 8.11 1.44
CA PRO A 49 -17.47 9.50 1.51
C PRO A 49 -18.98 9.60 1.37
N ASP A 50 -19.61 10.17 2.40
CA ASP A 50 -20.96 10.69 2.24
C ASP A 50 -20.87 11.73 1.12
N THR A 51 -21.76 11.72 0.16
CA THR A 51 -21.68 12.41 -1.14
C THR A 51 -21.72 13.96 -1.06
N GLY A 52 -21.12 14.52 -0.04
CA GLY A 52 -20.88 15.95 0.10
C GLY A 52 -19.40 16.26 -0.06
N ASP A 53 -19.08 17.12 -0.99
CA ASP A 53 -17.77 17.58 -1.49
C ASP A 53 -16.73 18.09 -0.44
N THR A 54 -16.72 17.61 0.76
CA THR A 54 -15.77 18.09 1.78
C THR A 54 -14.98 16.95 2.42
N LEU A 55 -13.64 17.04 2.29
CA LEU A 55 -12.73 16.22 3.07
C LEU A 55 -13.04 16.36 4.57
N PRO A 56 -13.05 15.25 5.33
CA PRO A 56 -13.28 15.32 6.78
C PRO A 56 -12.05 15.84 7.55
N PHE A 57 -10.91 16.04 6.86
CA PHE A 57 -9.61 16.30 7.47
C PHE A 57 -9.39 17.77 7.78
N THR A 58 -9.28 18.11 9.06
CA THR A 58 -9.06 19.49 9.53
C THR A 58 -7.64 20.00 9.27
N ASP A 59 -6.68 19.08 9.07
CA ASP A 59 -5.28 19.35 8.79
C ASP A 59 -4.95 19.43 7.28
N VAL A 60 -6.00 19.44 6.44
CA VAL A 60 -5.91 19.63 4.98
C VAL A 60 -6.70 20.87 4.58
N PRO A 61 -6.20 22.09 4.90
CA PRO A 61 -6.93 23.32 4.63
C PRO A 61 -7.08 23.63 3.15
N GLN A 62 -7.93 24.57 2.80
CA GLN A 62 -8.04 25.05 1.43
C GLN A 62 -6.73 25.75 0.99
N GLY A 63 -6.39 25.63 -0.30
CA GLY A 63 -5.25 26.32 -0.91
C GLY A 63 -3.88 25.68 -0.70
N VAL A 64 -3.76 24.56 0.05
CA VAL A 64 -2.49 23.81 0.09
C VAL A 64 -2.31 22.99 -1.18
N TRP A 65 -1.07 22.85 -1.63
CA TRP A 65 -0.73 22.19 -2.90
C TRP A 65 -1.20 20.74 -3.00
N TYR A 66 -1.27 20.05 -1.89
CA TYR A 66 -1.65 18.62 -1.84
C TYR A 66 -3.14 18.36 -1.66
N ARG A 67 -3.99 19.40 -1.50
CA ARG A 67 -5.41 19.19 -1.17
C ARG A 67 -6.13 18.35 -2.23
N ALA A 68 -5.98 18.68 -3.51
CA ALA A 68 -6.63 17.95 -4.58
C ALA A 68 -6.20 16.48 -4.62
N ALA A 69 -4.92 16.22 -4.36
CA ALA A 69 -4.40 14.86 -4.31
C ALA A 69 -4.92 14.08 -3.10
N VAL A 70 -5.01 14.70 -1.93
CA VAL A 70 -5.60 14.08 -0.73
C VAL A 70 -7.08 13.76 -0.96
N GLU A 71 -7.83 14.68 -1.54
CA GLU A 71 -9.24 14.46 -1.92
C GLU A 71 -9.37 13.29 -2.88
N TYR A 72 -8.54 13.26 -3.93
CA TYR A 72 -8.52 12.18 -4.91
C TYR A 72 -8.28 10.82 -4.26
N VAL A 73 -7.19 10.65 -3.50
CA VAL A 73 -6.87 9.35 -2.91
C VAL A 73 -7.85 8.92 -1.83
N TYR A 74 -8.52 9.87 -1.17
CA TYR A 74 -9.59 9.59 -0.21
C TYR A 74 -10.86 9.10 -0.91
N LEU A 75 -11.31 9.80 -1.96
CA LEU A 75 -12.52 9.45 -2.73
C LEU A 75 -12.38 8.12 -3.47
N HIS A 76 -11.17 7.76 -3.92
CA HIS A 76 -10.88 6.51 -4.62
C HIS A 76 -10.44 5.37 -3.66
N ASP A 77 -10.60 5.54 -2.36
CA ASP A 77 -10.26 4.53 -1.34
C ASP A 77 -8.80 4.03 -1.37
N LEU A 78 -7.90 4.84 -1.92
CA LEU A 78 -6.46 4.54 -2.00
C LEU A 78 -5.76 4.84 -0.68
N MET A 79 -6.05 6.00 -0.10
CA MET A 79 -5.52 6.43 1.21
C MET A 79 -6.62 7.02 2.08
N ARG A 80 -6.47 6.83 3.37
CA ARG A 80 -7.38 7.37 4.38
C ARG A 80 -6.66 8.25 5.39
N GLY A 81 -7.42 8.91 6.25
CA GLY A 81 -6.88 9.64 7.39
C GLY A 81 -6.13 8.73 8.37
N VAL A 82 -5.34 9.32 9.24
CA VAL A 82 -4.78 8.65 10.43
C VAL A 82 -5.80 8.63 11.57
N SER A 83 -6.87 9.42 11.42
CA SER A 83 -8.08 9.42 12.22
C SER A 83 -9.27 9.85 11.36
N GLU A 84 -10.45 9.94 11.94
CA GLU A 84 -11.65 10.44 11.24
C GLU A 84 -11.50 11.90 10.75
N THR A 85 -10.66 12.69 11.42
CA THR A 85 -10.52 14.13 11.16
C THR A 85 -9.11 14.59 10.80
N GLU A 86 -8.14 13.68 10.72
CA GLU A 86 -6.74 14.01 10.41
C GLU A 86 -6.17 13.10 9.30
N PHE A 87 -5.58 13.71 8.29
CA PHE A 87 -4.83 13.03 7.23
C PHE A 87 -3.35 12.87 7.57
N SER A 88 -2.79 13.77 8.36
CA SER A 88 -1.36 13.88 8.69
C SER A 88 -0.46 14.02 7.46
N PRO A 89 -0.62 15.06 6.63
CA PRO A 89 0.02 15.19 5.31
C PRO A 89 1.55 15.18 5.36
N ASN A 90 2.13 15.67 6.46
CA ASN A 90 3.58 15.79 6.63
C ASN A 90 4.23 14.56 7.27
N THR A 91 3.44 13.57 7.71
CA THR A 91 3.97 12.32 8.27
C THR A 91 4.57 11.47 7.16
N ARG A 92 5.74 10.88 7.42
CA ARG A 92 6.42 9.97 6.50
C ARG A 92 5.68 8.65 6.40
N LEU A 93 5.64 8.07 5.20
CA LEU A 93 5.08 6.75 4.97
C LEU A 93 6.09 5.65 5.29
N THR A 94 5.58 4.56 5.87
CA THR A 94 6.36 3.33 6.00
C THR A 94 6.22 2.44 4.77
N ARG A 95 7.15 1.52 4.58
CA ARG A 95 7.11 0.51 3.52
C ARG A 95 5.84 -0.36 3.61
N ALA A 96 5.41 -0.69 4.83
CA ALA A 96 4.15 -1.42 5.06
C ALA A 96 2.92 -0.65 4.58
N GLN A 97 2.88 0.66 4.82
CA GLN A 97 1.78 1.50 4.36
C GLN A 97 1.72 1.59 2.84
N VAL A 98 2.87 1.66 2.15
CA VAL A 98 2.89 1.63 0.68
C VAL A 98 2.39 0.28 0.15
N ALA A 99 2.81 -0.85 0.74
CA ALA A 99 2.30 -2.17 0.35
C ALA A 99 0.77 -2.26 0.53
N GLN A 100 0.23 -1.69 1.61
CA GLN A 100 -1.22 -1.61 1.84
C GLN A 100 -1.92 -0.75 0.79
N ILE A 101 -1.36 0.40 0.42
CA ILE A 101 -1.93 1.28 -0.61
C ILE A 101 -2.01 0.56 -1.95
N LEU A 102 -0.93 -0.10 -2.38
CA LEU A 102 -0.91 -0.87 -3.62
C LEU A 102 -1.86 -2.07 -3.60
N TYR A 103 -2.03 -2.70 -2.42
CA TYR A 103 -3.01 -3.75 -2.20
C TYR A 103 -4.45 -3.22 -2.31
N ASN A 104 -4.73 -1.99 -1.81
CA ASN A 104 -6.01 -1.33 -1.98
C ASN A 104 -6.27 -1.00 -3.46
N LEU A 105 -5.26 -0.45 -4.16
CA LEU A 105 -5.32 -0.13 -5.59
C LEU A 105 -5.66 -1.37 -6.45
N GLU A 106 -5.16 -2.56 -6.07
CA GLU A 106 -5.48 -3.83 -6.74
C GLU A 106 -6.86 -4.40 -6.33
N GLY A 107 -7.62 -3.70 -5.48
CA GLY A 107 -8.92 -4.16 -5.04
C GLY A 107 -8.89 -5.25 -3.97
N LYS A 108 -7.83 -5.31 -3.18
CA LYS A 108 -7.66 -6.22 -2.02
C LYS A 108 -7.80 -7.69 -2.41
N PRO A 109 -6.97 -8.21 -3.31
CA PRO A 109 -7.07 -9.59 -3.78
C PRO A 109 -6.87 -10.61 -2.66
N LEU A 110 -7.41 -11.82 -2.84
CA LEU A 110 -7.21 -12.90 -1.89
C LEU A 110 -5.74 -13.28 -1.77
N VAL A 111 -5.23 -13.31 -0.55
CA VAL A 111 -3.85 -13.66 -0.24
C VAL A 111 -3.77 -15.15 0.06
N SER A 112 -3.25 -15.94 -0.87
CA SER A 112 -3.14 -17.41 -0.72
C SER A 112 -1.79 -17.88 -0.20
N LYS A 113 -0.77 -17.06 -0.27
CA LYS A 113 0.61 -17.38 0.14
C LYS A 113 1.02 -16.58 1.36
N LYS A 114 1.83 -17.19 2.21
CA LYS A 114 2.51 -16.46 3.29
C LYS A 114 3.76 -15.79 2.72
N THR A 115 4.08 -14.61 3.26
CA THR A 115 5.35 -13.95 2.95
C THR A 115 6.56 -14.77 3.38
N THR A 116 7.66 -14.67 2.63
CA THR A 116 8.94 -15.26 2.99
C THR A 116 9.78 -14.38 3.92
N PHE A 117 9.34 -13.13 4.14
CA PHE A 117 10.05 -12.18 5.01
C PHE A 117 9.88 -12.54 6.49
N THR A 118 10.99 -12.58 7.20
CA THR A 118 11.06 -13.08 8.59
C THR A 118 10.52 -12.08 9.61
N ASP A 119 10.48 -10.81 9.29
CA ASP A 119 10.07 -9.69 10.14
C ASP A 119 8.65 -9.19 9.92
N VAL A 120 7.87 -9.93 9.14
CA VAL A 120 6.48 -9.58 8.79
C VAL A 120 5.45 -10.48 9.52
N GLN A 121 5.91 -11.53 10.20
CA GLN A 121 5.03 -12.45 10.91
C GLN A 121 4.29 -11.74 12.04
N GLY A 122 2.95 -11.81 12.05
CA GLY A 122 2.12 -11.11 13.05
C GLY A 122 2.03 -9.58 12.86
N HIS A 123 2.63 -9.07 11.80
CA HIS A 123 2.50 -7.65 11.45
C HIS A 123 1.14 -7.39 10.80
N TRP A 124 0.51 -6.24 11.10
CA TRP A 124 -0.81 -5.86 10.58
C TRP A 124 -0.88 -5.91 9.04
N ALA A 125 0.21 -5.52 8.34
CA ALA A 125 0.30 -5.55 6.89
C ALA A 125 0.83 -6.88 6.32
N SER A 126 0.82 -7.97 7.09
CA SER A 126 1.35 -9.26 6.63
C SER A 126 0.66 -9.77 5.35
N GLY A 127 -0.65 -9.59 5.23
CA GLY A 127 -1.41 -9.94 4.04
C GLY A 127 -1.02 -9.08 2.81
N PRO A 128 -1.13 -7.76 2.88
CA PRO A 128 -0.68 -6.85 1.81
C PRO A 128 0.77 -7.08 1.36
N ILE A 129 1.69 -7.27 2.31
CA ILE A 129 3.10 -7.52 1.99
C ILE A 129 3.27 -8.89 1.31
N ALA A 130 2.55 -9.92 1.77
CA ALA A 130 2.60 -11.25 1.16
C ALA A 130 2.07 -11.23 -0.29
N TRP A 131 0.98 -10.51 -0.55
CA TRP A 131 0.49 -10.28 -1.90
C TRP A 131 1.52 -9.53 -2.74
N ALA A 132 2.05 -8.43 -2.25
CA ALA A 132 2.99 -7.59 -2.98
C ALA A 132 4.30 -8.32 -3.31
N GLU A 133 4.77 -9.22 -2.43
CA GLU A 133 5.90 -10.11 -2.67
C GLU A 133 5.56 -11.15 -3.76
N ASP A 134 4.41 -11.82 -3.68
CA ASP A 134 3.98 -12.82 -4.66
C ASP A 134 3.76 -12.22 -6.05
N ALA A 135 3.25 -10.98 -6.11
CA ALA A 135 3.06 -10.22 -7.34
C ALA A 135 4.38 -9.61 -7.88
N GLY A 136 5.48 -9.69 -7.13
CA GLY A 136 6.76 -9.08 -7.51
C GLY A 136 6.77 -7.56 -7.45
N VAL A 137 5.80 -6.96 -6.74
CA VAL A 137 5.66 -5.51 -6.56
C VAL A 137 6.67 -4.98 -5.55
N VAL A 138 6.95 -5.77 -4.51
CA VAL A 138 7.95 -5.42 -3.50
C VAL A 138 9.07 -6.45 -3.42
N ALA A 139 10.25 -5.98 -3.06
CA ALA A 139 11.39 -6.81 -2.73
C ALA A 139 11.83 -6.55 -1.29
N GLY A 140 12.38 -7.58 -0.68
CA GLY A 140 13.04 -7.48 0.62
C GLY A 140 14.54 -7.29 0.50
N TYR A 141 15.20 -7.32 1.64
CA TYR A 141 16.64 -7.22 1.76
C TYR A 141 17.31 -8.61 1.72
N GLN A 142 18.61 -8.66 1.47
CA GLN A 142 19.37 -9.92 1.35
C GLN A 142 19.25 -10.85 2.59
N ASN A 143 18.96 -10.29 3.76
CA ASN A 143 18.74 -11.04 5.00
C ASN A 143 17.31 -11.58 5.17
N LYS A 144 16.49 -11.57 4.10
CA LYS A 144 15.09 -11.97 4.11
C LYS A 144 14.19 -11.15 5.03
N THR A 145 14.51 -9.88 5.24
CA THR A 145 13.62 -8.93 5.93
C THR A 145 12.96 -7.99 4.92
N TYR A 146 11.77 -7.51 5.24
CA TYR A 146 11.06 -6.46 4.49
C TYR A 146 11.25 -5.08 5.10
N ARG A 147 11.46 -5.02 6.42
CA ARG A 147 11.54 -3.81 7.23
C ARG A 147 10.27 -2.96 7.12
N PRO A 148 9.12 -3.49 7.53
CA PRO A 148 7.82 -2.88 7.30
C PRO A 148 7.69 -1.47 7.89
N GLU A 149 8.31 -1.21 9.03
CA GLU A 149 8.25 0.07 9.75
C GLU A 149 9.29 1.11 9.27
N ASN A 150 10.21 0.73 8.38
CA ASN A 150 11.13 1.72 7.79
C ASN A 150 10.34 2.68 6.91
N TYR A 151 10.74 3.95 6.94
CA TYR A 151 10.19 4.93 6.02
C TYR A 151 10.62 4.61 4.59
N VAL A 152 9.73 4.88 3.64
CA VAL A 152 9.98 4.67 2.22
C VAL A 152 10.62 5.92 1.63
N THR A 153 11.71 5.74 0.90
CA THR A 153 12.32 6.83 0.14
C THR A 153 11.58 7.09 -1.16
N ARG A 154 11.85 8.23 -1.80
CA ARG A 154 11.21 8.59 -3.08
C ARG A 154 11.57 7.61 -4.19
N GLU A 155 12.84 7.18 -4.26
CA GLU A 155 13.28 6.15 -5.23
C GLU A 155 12.69 4.76 -4.93
N GLU A 156 12.52 4.39 -3.64
CA GLU A 156 11.84 3.15 -3.27
C GLU A 156 10.36 3.18 -3.64
N LEU A 157 9.68 4.32 -3.42
CA LEU A 157 8.28 4.49 -3.83
C LEU A 157 8.13 4.39 -5.37
N ALA A 158 9.03 5.03 -6.13
CA ALA A 158 9.07 4.90 -7.58
C ALA A 158 9.25 3.45 -8.01
N GLN A 159 10.17 2.72 -7.36
CA GLN A 159 10.42 1.31 -7.68
C GLN A 159 9.20 0.43 -7.41
N MET A 160 8.50 0.67 -6.31
CA MET A 160 7.28 -0.11 -5.99
C MET A 160 6.17 0.14 -7.01
N LEU A 161 5.95 1.40 -7.43
CA LEU A 161 4.98 1.76 -8.47
C LEU A 161 5.37 1.20 -9.84
N TYR A 162 6.66 1.27 -10.20
CA TYR A 162 7.18 0.70 -11.45
C TYR A 162 6.98 -0.82 -11.52
N ASN A 163 7.25 -1.52 -10.42
CA ASN A 163 6.99 -2.94 -10.32
C ASN A 163 5.49 -3.27 -10.42
N TYR A 164 4.65 -2.44 -9.81
CA TYR A 164 3.20 -2.59 -9.93
C TYR A 164 2.73 -2.35 -11.36
N ALA A 165 3.25 -1.34 -12.05
CA ALA A 165 2.98 -1.11 -13.48
C ALA A 165 3.41 -2.31 -14.34
N LYS A 166 4.57 -2.92 -14.06
CA LYS A 166 4.99 -4.18 -14.69
C LYS A 166 4.02 -5.33 -14.44
N TYR A 167 3.58 -5.49 -13.20
CA TYR A 167 2.60 -6.52 -12.82
C TYR A 167 1.30 -6.36 -13.58
N LYS A 168 0.80 -5.12 -13.71
CA LYS A 168 -0.41 -4.76 -14.45
C LYS A 168 -0.22 -4.76 -15.97
N LYS A 169 1.02 -4.81 -16.46
CA LYS A 169 1.40 -4.68 -17.88
C LYS A 169 1.03 -3.31 -18.48
N TYR A 170 1.11 -2.26 -17.69
CA TYR A 170 0.97 -0.88 -18.15
C TYR A 170 2.18 -0.48 -19.00
N ASP A 171 2.04 0.61 -19.76
CA ASP A 171 3.13 1.12 -20.59
C ASP A 171 4.29 1.64 -19.71
N LEU A 172 5.49 1.22 -20.08
CA LEU A 172 6.73 1.61 -19.40
C LEU A 172 7.66 2.44 -20.30
N ALA A 173 7.16 2.88 -21.46
CA ALA A 173 7.99 3.55 -22.47
C ALA A 173 8.27 5.02 -22.15
N ALA A 174 7.48 5.68 -21.31
CA ALA A 174 7.73 7.06 -20.93
C ALA A 174 9.01 7.17 -20.09
N LEU A 175 9.96 7.95 -20.57
CA LEU A 175 11.24 8.18 -19.90
C LEU A 175 11.46 9.67 -19.68
N GLY A 176 11.75 10.02 -18.42
CA GLY A 176 12.17 11.37 -18.04
C GLY A 176 13.67 11.58 -18.24
N ASP A 177 14.10 12.77 -17.93
CA ASP A 177 15.50 13.20 -17.96
C ASP A 177 15.94 13.52 -16.52
N LEU A 178 16.80 12.69 -15.94
CA LEU A 178 17.31 12.89 -14.58
C LEU A 178 18.46 13.89 -14.54
N ASP A 179 19.13 14.17 -15.68
CA ASP A 179 20.22 15.13 -15.76
C ASP A 179 19.74 16.58 -15.55
N GLN A 180 18.43 16.81 -15.66
CA GLN A 180 17.84 18.10 -15.34
C GLN A 180 17.90 18.46 -13.83
N PHE A 181 18.12 17.46 -12.96
CA PHE A 181 18.18 17.63 -11.51
C PHE A 181 19.62 17.63 -11.03
N PRO A 182 20.05 18.61 -10.21
CA PRO A 182 21.42 18.68 -9.72
C PRO A 182 21.86 17.50 -8.85
N ASP A 183 20.92 16.71 -8.37
CA ASP A 183 21.12 15.50 -7.59
C ASP A 183 20.54 14.23 -8.30
N GLY A 184 20.31 14.31 -9.59
CA GLY A 184 19.84 13.18 -10.39
C GLY A 184 20.82 12.00 -10.41
N ASP A 185 22.11 12.29 -10.36
CA ASP A 185 23.19 11.30 -10.27
C ASP A 185 23.24 10.55 -8.92
N GLN A 186 22.49 11.02 -7.91
CA GLN A 186 22.36 10.35 -6.62
C GLN A 186 21.32 9.23 -6.64
N VAL A 187 20.50 9.09 -7.69
CA VAL A 187 19.60 7.94 -7.85
C VAL A 187 20.43 6.66 -7.86
N GLN A 188 20.06 5.71 -7.01
CA GLN A 188 20.78 4.46 -6.94
C GLN A 188 20.50 3.60 -8.18
N GLY A 189 21.52 2.93 -8.73
CA GLY A 189 21.42 2.21 -10.02
C GLY A 189 20.30 1.16 -10.07
N TRP A 190 19.87 0.59 -8.93
CA TRP A 190 18.72 -0.32 -8.88
C TRP A 190 17.37 0.39 -9.10
N ALA A 191 17.29 1.70 -8.86
CA ALA A 191 16.08 2.51 -8.97
C ALA A 191 16.07 3.39 -10.22
N GLU A 192 17.15 3.44 -11.00
CA GLU A 192 17.32 4.36 -12.11
C GLU A 192 16.20 4.24 -13.14
N ASP A 193 15.90 3.02 -13.62
CA ASP A 193 14.79 2.78 -14.54
C ASP A 193 13.45 3.25 -13.98
N ALA A 194 13.21 2.96 -12.69
CA ALA A 194 11.94 3.29 -12.04
C ALA A 194 11.76 4.79 -11.82
N VAL A 195 12.82 5.49 -11.43
CA VAL A 195 12.78 6.95 -11.21
C VAL A 195 12.68 7.69 -12.54
N THR A 196 13.41 7.23 -13.57
CA THR A 196 13.34 7.76 -14.93
C THR A 196 11.92 7.60 -15.51
N TRP A 197 11.34 6.42 -15.37
CA TRP A 197 9.97 6.17 -15.77
C TRP A 197 8.96 7.02 -14.98
N ALA A 198 9.12 7.11 -13.66
CA ALA A 198 8.23 7.87 -12.81
C ALA A 198 8.30 9.39 -13.13
N ASN A 199 9.50 9.90 -13.46
CA ASN A 199 9.66 11.27 -13.91
C ASN A 199 9.00 11.49 -15.28
N GLY A 200 9.21 10.60 -16.25
CA GLY A 200 8.61 10.70 -17.59
C GLY A 200 7.07 10.67 -17.57
N ASN A 201 6.46 10.03 -16.58
CA ASN A 201 5.01 10.04 -16.37
C ASN A 201 4.53 11.15 -15.41
N GLY A 202 5.41 12.08 -14.98
CA GLY A 202 5.05 13.16 -14.07
C GLY A 202 4.67 12.71 -12.65
N LEU A 203 5.07 11.50 -12.25
CA LEU A 203 4.81 10.97 -10.90
C LEU A 203 5.78 11.56 -9.88
N ILE A 204 7.04 11.65 -10.25
CA ILE A 204 8.10 12.21 -9.42
C ILE A 204 8.72 13.39 -10.16
N ASN A 205 8.44 14.57 -9.66
CA ASN A 205 9.02 15.83 -10.13
C ASN A 205 9.99 16.39 -9.08
N GLY A 206 10.81 17.35 -9.48
CA GLY A 206 11.69 18.08 -8.55
C GLY A 206 10.93 18.92 -7.54
N PHE A 207 11.64 19.38 -6.54
CA PHE A 207 11.19 20.38 -5.59
C PHE A 207 11.39 21.81 -6.15
N GLU A 208 10.92 22.83 -5.44
CA GLU A 208 11.08 24.24 -5.82
C GLU A 208 12.55 24.69 -5.98
N ASP A 209 13.48 23.95 -5.41
CA ASP A 209 14.94 24.14 -5.52
C ASP A 209 15.57 23.27 -6.61
N ASP A 210 14.77 22.76 -7.53
CA ASP A 210 15.13 21.87 -8.63
C ASP A 210 15.77 20.53 -8.22
N THR A 211 15.79 20.19 -6.93
CA THR A 211 16.31 18.88 -6.46
C THR A 211 15.28 17.77 -6.58
N LEU A 212 15.74 16.55 -6.86
CA LEU A 212 14.92 15.32 -6.93
C LEU A 212 14.75 14.64 -5.56
N ARG A 213 15.82 14.67 -4.74
CA ARG A 213 15.93 14.04 -3.41
C ARG A 213 15.56 12.55 -3.41
N PRO A 214 16.25 11.72 -4.18
CA PRO A 214 15.87 10.32 -4.37
C PRO A 214 15.87 9.52 -3.06
N GLN A 215 16.81 9.74 -2.13
CA GLN A 215 16.86 9.09 -0.83
C GLN A 215 16.04 9.81 0.25
N GLY A 216 15.37 10.92 -0.07
CA GLY A 216 14.48 11.60 0.86
C GLY A 216 13.24 10.75 1.16
N ASP A 217 12.81 10.73 2.43
CA ASP A 217 11.60 10.02 2.85
C ASP A 217 10.36 10.67 2.21
N SER A 218 9.44 9.84 1.73
CA SER A 218 8.17 10.31 1.16
C SER A 218 7.16 10.62 2.26
N THR A 219 6.56 11.81 2.21
CA THR A 219 5.44 12.15 3.09
C THR A 219 4.12 11.64 2.52
N ARG A 220 3.08 11.56 3.37
CA ARG A 220 1.73 11.16 2.97
C ARG A 220 1.15 12.08 1.89
N ALA A 221 1.39 13.39 1.98
CA ALA A 221 0.97 14.35 0.97
C ALA A 221 1.66 14.12 -0.38
N GLN A 222 2.97 13.87 -0.37
CA GLN A 222 3.73 13.55 -1.58
C GLN A 222 3.26 12.25 -2.22
N ALA A 223 3.06 11.21 -1.41
CA ALA A 223 2.53 9.94 -1.90
C ALA A 223 1.11 10.08 -2.47
N ALA A 224 0.25 10.89 -1.86
CA ALA A 224 -1.08 11.17 -2.41
C ALA A 224 -1.00 11.79 -3.82
N SER A 225 -0.11 12.77 -4.01
CA SER A 225 0.11 13.38 -5.34
C SER A 225 0.68 12.38 -6.36
N ILE A 226 1.64 11.57 -5.95
CA ILE A 226 2.23 10.53 -6.81
C ILE A 226 1.16 9.50 -7.23
N LEU A 227 0.31 9.07 -6.30
CA LEU A 227 -0.76 8.10 -6.56
C LEU A 227 -1.86 8.67 -7.46
N MET A 228 -2.27 9.91 -7.24
CA MET A 228 -3.21 10.59 -8.12
C MET A 228 -2.66 10.67 -9.55
N ASN A 229 -1.41 11.12 -9.71
CA ASN A 229 -0.77 11.19 -11.02
C ASN A 229 -0.59 9.80 -11.65
N PHE A 230 -0.28 8.78 -10.83
CA PHE A 230 -0.15 7.41 -11.31
C PHE A 230 -1.47 6.91 -11.91
N ASP A 231 -2.57 7.10 -11.22
CA ASP A 231 -3.88 6.66 -11.68
C ASP A 231 -4.29 7.41 -12.96
N GLN A 232 -4.05 8.73 -13.03
CA GLN A 232 -4.40 9.57 -14.17
C GLN A 232 -3.50 9.43 -15.40
N ASN A 233 -2.20 9.17 -15.21
CA ASN A 233 -1.23 9.21 -16.31
C ASN A 233 -0.76 7.82 -16.77
N VAL A 234 -0.97 6.78 -15.95
CA VAL A 234 -0.46 5.43 -16.21
C VAL A 234 -1.58 4.40 -16.32
N VAL A 235 -2.66 4.55 -15.54
CA VAL A 235 -3.77 3.56 -15.51
C VAL A 235 -4.82 3.87 -16.56
N GLU A 236 -5.10 5.16 -16.83
CA GLU A 236 -6.00 5.61 -17.90
C GLU A 236 -5.35 5.50 -19.28
#